data_b0055bc95373cdcbe73241be06093886
#
_entry.id   b0055bc95373cdcbe73241be06093886
#
_cell.length_a   1.000
_cell.length_b   1.000
_cell.length_c   1.000
_cell.angle_alpha   90.00
_cell.angle_beta   90.00
_cell.angle_gamma   90.00
#
_symmetry.space_group_name_H-M   'P 1'
#
loop_
_entity.id
_entity.type
_entity.pdbx_description
1 polymer ?
#
loop_
_entity_poly.entity_id
_entity_poly.type
_entity_poly.pdbx_seq_one_letter_code
_entity_poly.pdbx_strand_id
1 'polypeptide(L)'
;EQVIVVKADSGIESLEDLAGKAVVVQAASAALDALNNEDNKDLTASFGSLTENPDYNTAFMNLESGAADAVAIDIGVANYQLEQREQGAYVILDEPIQSEQYGIGFKKGNDALRDAVWEEVLKLNEDGTVEELAEQYGVDTSMICIEN
;
A
#
# COMPACT_ATOMS: atom_id res chain seq x y z
N GLU A 1 2.66 -3.17 -2.12
CA GLU A 1 2.70 -1.97 -2.97
C GLU A 1 2.24 -0.75 -2.20
N GLN A 2 2.85 0.40 -2.53
CA GLN A 2 2.37 1.69 -2.06
C GLN A 2 1.52 2.31 -3.17
N VAL A 3 0.28 2.68 -2.85
CA VAL A 3 -0.74 3.08 -3.81
C VAL A 3 -1.40 4.41 -3.44
N ILE A 4 -2.21 4.93 -4.33
CA ILE A 4 -3.05 6.10 -4.09
C ILE A 4 -4.53 5.69 -4.04
N VAL A 5 -5.24 6.17 -3.04
CA VAL A 5 -6.70 6.07 -2.92
C VAL A 5 -7.32 7.43 -3.15
N VAL A 6 -8.35 7.47 -3.97
CA VAL A 6 -9.13 8.67 -4.30
C VAL A 6 -10.64 8.40 -4.18
N LYS A 7 -11.46 9.45 -4.15
CA LYS A 7 -12.91 9.27 -4.32
C LYS A 7 -13.22 8.84 -5.75
N ALA A 8 -14.19 7.94 -5.90
CA ALA A 8 -14.60 7.44 -7.22
C ALA A 8 -15.13 8.53 -8.17
N ASP A 9 -15.68 9.61 -7.62
CA ASP A 9 -16.21 10.76 -8.36
C ASP A 9 -15.21 11.92 -8.49
N SER A 10 -13.94 11.74 -8.09
CA SER A 10 -12.91 12.80 -8.10
C SER A 10 -12.44 13.20 -9.49
N GLY A 11 -12.58 12.30 -10.47
CA GLY A 11 -12.01 12.48 -11.81
C GLY A 11 -10.48 12.31 -11.87
N ILE A 12 -9.86 11.77 -10.79
CA ILE A 12 -8.45 11.41 -10.75
C ILE A 12 -8.34 9.93 -11.15
N GLU A 13 -7.65 9.63 -12.24
CA GLU A 13 -7.55 8.29 -12.82
C GLU A 13 -6.10 7.79 -12.91
N SER A 14 -5.12 8.68 -12.73
CA SER A 14 -3.70 8.37 -12.82
C SER A 14 -2.87 9.15 -11.80
N LEU A 15 -1.59 8.78 -11.62
CA LEU A 15 -0.66 9.53 -10.77
C LEU A 15 -0.40 10.94 -11.31
N GLU A 16 -0.47 11.16 -12.63
CA GLU A 16 -0.29 12.46 -13.26
C GLU A 16 -1.40 13.45 -12.88
N ASP A 17 -2.63 12.97 -12.65
CA ASP A 17 -3.77 13.79 -12.24
C ASP A 17 -3.64 14.36 -10.82
N LEU A 18 -2.65 13.88 -10.06
CA LEU A 18 -2.33 14.40 -8.72
C LEU A 18 -1.61 15.75 -8.77
N ALA A 19 -1.23 16.23 -9.94
CA ALA A 19 -0.62 17.54 -10.09
C ALA A 19 -1.53 18.65 -9.55
N GLY A 20 -1.03 19.42 -8.58
CA GLY A 20 -1.78 20.48 -7.91
C GLY A 20 -2.81 20.00 -6.87
N LYS A 21 -2.93 18.70 -6.60
CA LYS A 21 -3.86 18.11 -5.64
C LYS A 21 -3.30 18.08 -4.22
N ALA A 22 -4.20 18.05 -3.25
CA ALA A 22 -3.85 17.87 -1.84
C ALA A 22 -3.75 16.37 -1.54
N VAL A 23 -2.53 15.88 -1.32
CA VAL A 23 -2.25 14.49 -0.97
C VAL A 23 -1.95 14.38 0.52
N VAL A 24 -2.52 13.37 1.18
CA VAL A 24 -2.25 13.05 2.59
C VAL A 24 -1.62 11.66 2.70
N VAL A 25 -0.80 11.48 3.72
CA VAL A 25 -0.10 10.23 3.98
C VAL A 25 0.06 10.05 5.49
N GLN A 26 0.20 8.82 5.97
CA GLN A 26 0.53 8.60 7.37
C GLN A 26 2.01 8.93 7.63
N ALA A 27 2.28 9.64 8.73
CA ALA A 27 3.64 9.93 9.18
C ALA A 27 4.43 8.64 9.45
N ALA A 28 5.71 8.63 9.09
CA ALA A 28 6.63 7.50 9.27
C ALA A 28 6.13 6.18 8.65
N SER A 29 5.40 6.25 7.55
CA SER A 29 4.91 5.09 6.78
C SER A 29 5.81 4.77 5.59
N ALA A 30 5.71 3.55 5.07
CA ALA A 30 6.38 3.15 3.83
C ALA A 30 5.90 3.98 2.62
N ALA A 31 4.62 4.40 2.62
CA ALA A 31 4.10 5.29 1.59
C ALA A 31 4.76 6.67 1.60
N LEU A 32 5.05 7.22 2.79
CA LEU A 32 5.80 8.47 2.91
C LEU A 32 7.24 8.31 2.43
N ASP A 33 7.89 7.19 2.78
CA ASP A 33 9.24 6.89 2.32
C ASP A 33 9.27 6.72 0.79
N ALA A 34 8.27 6.05 0.21
CA ALA A 34 8.12 5.92 -1.23
C ALA A 34 7.97 7.27 -1.94
N LEU A 35 7.12 8.17 -1.43
CA LEU A 35 6.94 9.53 -1.96
C LEU A 35 8.21 10.39 -1.85
N ASN A 36 9.04 10.15 -0.83
CA ASN A 36 10.32 10.85 -0.64
C ASN A 36 11.49 10.22 -1.41
N ASN A 37 11.28 9.09 -2.08
CA ASN A 37 12.31 8.45 -2.89
C ASN A 37 12.66 9.31 -4.12
N GLU A 38 13.91 9.22 -4.58
CA GLU A 38 14.39 9.97 -5.73
C GLU A 38 13.58 9.66 -7.01
N ASP A 39 13.10 8.41 -7.15
CA ASP A 39 12.30 7.97 -8.31
C ASP A 39 10.92 8.65 -8.37
N ASN A 40 10.37 9.07 -7.22
CA ASN A 40 9.06 9.72 -7.10
C ASN A 40 9.14 11.23 -6.86
N LYS A 41 10.32 11.80 -6.93
CA LYS A 41 10.57 13.21 -6.62
C LYS A 41 9.76 14.18 -7.48
N ASP A 42 9.67 13.91 -8.78
CA ASP A 42 8.93 14.78 -9.71
C ASP A 42 7.43 14.65 -9.47
N LEU A 43 6.93 13.44 -9.19
CA LEU A 43 5.56 13.20 -8.80
C LEU A 43 5.21 13.98 -7.53
N THR A 44 5.98 13.80 -6.47
CA THR A 44 5.74 14.46 -5.17
C THR A 44 5.84 15.97 -5.28
N ALA A 45 6.78 16.50 -6.09
CA ALA A 45 6.92 17.93 -6.34
C ALA A 45 5.75 18.51 -7.14
N SER A 46 5.00 17.70 -7.88
CA SER A 46 3.83 18.14 -8.65
C SER A 46 2.59 18.37 -7.78
N PHE A 47 2.53 17.81 -6.58
CA PHE A 47 1.38 17.94 -5.68
C PHE A 47 1.15 19.40 -5.27
N GLY A 48 -0.11 19.78 -5.09
CA GLY A 48 -0.45 21.08 -4.49
C GLY A 48 -0.02 21.15 -3.02
N SER A 49 -0.16 20.04 -2.30
CA SER A 49 0.38 19.85 -0.95
C SER A 49 0.55 18.37 -0.62
N LEU A 50 1.54 18.06 0.21
CA LEU A 50 1.67 16.76 0.87
C LEU A 50 1.59 16.98 2.38
N THR A 51 0.61 16.36 3.05
CA THR A 51 0.38 16.52 4.48
C THR A 51 0.48 15.18 5.20
N GLU A 52 1.33 15.12 6.22
CA GLU A 52 1.46 13.97 7.08
C GLU A 52 0.35 13.95 8.14
N ASN A 53 -0.31 12.81 8.29
CA ASN A 53 -1.34 12.56 9.28
C ASN A 53 -0.86 11.54 10.32
N PRO A 54 -1.34 11.57 11.57
CA PRO A 54 -0.89 10.64 12.61
C PRO A 54 -1.31 9.18 12.33
N ASP A 55 -2.42 8.99 11.61
CA ASP A 55 -2.98 7.69 11.29
C ASP A 55 -3.85 7.74 10.02
N TYR A 56 -4.15 6.57 9.46
CA TYR A 56 -4.97 6.47 8.24
C TYR A 56 -6.45 6.83 8.47
N ASN A 57 -7.00 6.69 9.67
CA ASN A 57 -8.37 7.13 9.93
C ASN A 57 -8.48 8.65 9.73
N THR A 58 -7.51 9.39 10.25
CA THR A 58 -7.42 10.84 10.05
C THR A 58 -7.22 11.19 8.57
N ALA A 59 -6.38 10.44 7.85
CA ALA A 59 -6.16 10.64 6.43
C ALA A 59 -7.47 10.44 5.62
N PHE A 60 -8.21 9.37 5.89
CA PHE A 60 -9.50 9.13 5.24
C PHE A 60 -10.58 10.15 5.64
N MET A 61 -10.61 10.64 6.88
CA MET A 61 -11.49 11.74 7.25
C MET A 61 -11.23 13.02 6.43
N ASN A 62 -9.95 13.32 6.14
CA ASN A 62 -9.59 14.43 5.27
C ASN A 62 -10.05 14.19 3.82
N LEU A 63 -9.90 12.96 3.32
CA LEU A 63 -10.41 12.58 2.00
C LEU A 63 -11.94 12.67 1.93
N GLU A 64 -12.65 12.16 2.93
CA GLU A 64 -14.11 12.17 3.04
C GLU A 64 -14.67 13.59 3.06
N SER A 65 -14.07 14.49 3.84
CA SER A 65 -14.48 15.89 3.96
C SER A 65 -14.11 16.76 2.75
N GLY A 66 -13.23 16.28 1.86
CA GLY A 66 -12.69 17.05 0.76
C GLY A 66 -11.55 18.00 1.17
N ALA A 67 -10.99 17.86 2.37
CA ALA A 67 -9.78 18.55 2.80
C ALA A 67 -8.50 17.97 2.12
N ALA A 68 -8.59 16.74 1.63
CA ALA A 68 -7.61 16.11 0.77
C ALA A 68 -8.29 15.53 -0.47
N ASP A 69 -7.53 15.43 -1.57
CA ASP A 69 -7.96 14.83 -2.83
C ASP A 69 -7.56 13.36 -2.92
N ALA A 70 -6.47 12.97 -2.27
CA ALA A 70 -5.89 11.62 -2.35
C ALA A 70 -5.21 11.21 -1.05
N VAL A 71 -5.15 9.89 -0.80
CA VAL A 71 -4.39 9.26 0.30
C VAL A 71 -3.34 8.33 -0.28
N ALA A 72 -2.07 8.54 0.08
CA ALA A 72 -0.99 7.60 -0.20
C ALA A 72 -0.90 6.57 0.93
N ILE A 73 -0.88 5.26 0.59
CA ILE A 73 -1.11 4.18 1.56
C ILE A 73 -0.59 2.83 1.02
N ASP A 74 -0.27 1.90 1.92
CA ASP A 74 -0.04 0.50 1.56
C ASP A 74 -1.34 -0.17 1.08
N ILE A 75 -1.25 -0.98 0.02
CA ILE A 75 -2.41 -1.61 -0.63
C ILE A 75 -3.20 -2.53 0.32
N GLY A 76 -2.52 -3.27 1.21
CA GLY A 76 -3.19 -4.12 2.19
C GLY A 76 -3.97 -3.30 3.21
N VAL A 77 -3.40 -2.16 3.66
CA VAL A 77 -4.08 -1.23 4.55
C VAL A 77 -5.21 -0.51 3.80
N ALA A 78 -5.02 -0.15 2.52
CA ALA A 78 -6.05 0.45 1.69
C ALA A 78 -7.29 -0.47 1.60
N ASN A 79 -7.10 -1.73 1.24
CA ASN A 79 -8.19 -2.71 1.15
C ASN A 79 -8.96 -2.82 2.48
N TYR A 80 -8.25 -2.97 3.61
CA TYR A 80 -8.87 -3.01 4.93
C TYR A 80 -9.67 -1.73 5.25
N GLN A 81 -9.14 -0.56 4.90
CA GLN A 81 -9.83 0.72 5.11
C GLN A 81 -11.08 0.86 4.23
N LEU A 82 -11.03 0.35 2.99
CA LEU A 82 -12.15 0.42 2.05
C LEU A 82 -13.28 -0.55 2.40
N GLU A 83 -12.97 -1.72 2.98
CA GLU A 83 -13.98 -2.65 3.50
C GLU A 83 -14.86 -2.05 4.60
N GLN A 84 -14.35 -1.06 5.35
CA GLN A 84 -15.07 -0.38 6.43
C GLN A 84 -15.94 0.80 5.93
N ARG A 85 -15.92 1.08 4.63
CA ARG A 85 -16.53 2.25 4.00
C ARG A 85 -17.60 1.86 2.99
N GLU A 86 -18.32 2.87 2.49
CA GLU A 86 -19.33 2.66 1.44
C GLU A 86 -18.68 2.06 0.18
N GLN A 87 -19.21 0.92 -0.24
CA GLN A 87 -18.69 0.18 -1.39
C GLN A 87 -18.79 1.04 -2.67
N GLY A 88 -17.69 1.15 -3.40
CA GLY A 88 -17.62 1.92 -4.63
C GLY A 88 -17.49 3.43 -4.46
N ALA A 89 -17.39 3.94 -3.22
CA ALA A 89 -17.15 5.36 -2.96
C ALA A 89 -15.69 5.79 -3.22
N TYR A 90 -14.76 4.84 -3.21
CA TYR A 90 -13.33 5.07 -3.39
C TYR A 90 -12.74 4.13 -4.42
N VAL A 91 -11.65 4.55 -5.02
CA VAL A 91 -10.87 3.78 -6.01
C VAL A 91 -9.40 3.80 -5.60
N ILE A 92 -8.73 2.66 -5.72
CA ILE A 92 -7.27 2.55 -5.71
C ILE A 92 -6.82 2.76 -7.14
N LEU A 93 -5.87 3.67 -7.39
CA LEU A 93 -5.30 3.86 -8.73
C LEU A 93 -4.50 2.62 -9.15
N ASP A 94 -4.62 2.24 -10.41
CA ASP A 94 -3.96 1.04 -10.97
C ASP A 94 -2.42 1.14 -10.95
N GLU A 95 -1.88 2.36 -11.10
CA GLU A 95 -0.44 2.60 -11.06
C GLU A 95 0.04 2.78 -9.63
N PRO A 96 0.92 1.89 -9.11
CA PRO A 96 1.48 2.04 -7.77
C PRO A 96 2.55 3.14 -7.72
N ILE A 97 2.66 3.82 -6.58
CA ILE A 97 3.78 4.74 -6.29
C ILE A 97 5.10 3.95 -6.24
N GLN A 98 5.05 2.76 -5.64
CA GLN A 98 6.20 1.87 -5.50
C GLN A 98 5.72 0.43 -5.29
N SER A 99 6.36 -0.52 -5.98
CA SER A 99 6.26 -1.94 -5.69
C SER A 99 7.38 -2.35 -4.74
N GLU A 100 7.06 -3.20 -3.78
CA GLU A 100 7.99 -3.70 -2.77
C GLU A 100 7.72 -5.17 -2.46
N GLN A 101 8.65 -5.83 -1.79
CA GLN A 101 8.48 -7.19 -1.31
C GLN A 101 8.55 -7.22 0.21
N TYR A 102 7.64 -7.94 0.85
CA TYR A 102 7.73 -8.22 2.28
C TYR A 102 8.75 -9.34 2.53
N GLY A 103 9.54 -9.16 3.57
CA GLY A 103 10.53 -10.15 3.97
C GLY A 103 10.42 -10.52 5.46
N ILE A 104 10.81 -11.74 5.81
CA ILE A 104 10.93 -12.19 7.20
C ILE A 104 12.34 -11.89 7.68
N GLY A 105 12.48 -10.93 8.62
CA GLY A 105 13.76 -10.54 9.19
C GLY A 105 14.23 -11.47 10.30
N PHE A 106 15.50 -11.88 10.27
CA PHE A 106 16.15 -12.68 11.30
C PHE A 106 17.35 -11.96 11.90
N LYS A 107 17.66 -12.26 13.16
CA LYS A 107 18.90 -11.79 13.77
C LYS A 107 20.10 -12.30 12.97
N LYS A 108 21.03 -11.41 12.64
CA LYS A 108 22.25 -11.75 11.91
C LYS A 108 23.01 -12.90 12.58
N GLY A 109 23.36 -13.92 11.80
CA GLY A 109 24.01 -15.15 12.25
C GLY A 109 23.05 -16.25 12.75
N ASN A 110 21.74 -16.04 12.70
CA ASN A 110 20.73 -17.07 13.02
C ASN A 110 20.26 -17.79 11.74
N ASP A 111 21.22 -18.25 10.95
CA ASP A 111 20.96 -18.84 9.65
C ASP A 111 20.14 -20.13 9.74
N ALA A 112 20.41 -20.98 10.75
CA ALA A 112 19.68 -22.23 10.95
C ALA A 112 18.16 -22.01 11.17
N LEU A 113 17.77 -20.96 11.89
CA LEU A 113 16.35 -20.63 12.07
C LEU A 113 15.76 -20.06 10.77
N ARG A 114 16.49 -19.17 10.09
CA ARG A 114 16.06 -18.62 8.80
C ARG A 114 15.79 -19.74 7.81
N ASP A 115 16.74 -20.68 7.65
CA ASP A 115 16.63 -21.75 6.68
C ASP A 115 15.49 -22.73 7.04
N ALA A 116 15.31 -23.05 8.31
CA ALA A 116 14.20 -23.90 8.77
C ALA A 116 12.84 -23.23 8.52
N VAL A 117 12.70 -21.93 8.81
CA VAL A 117 11.44 -21.20 8.56
C VAL A 117 11.18 -21.11 7.06
N TRP A 118 12.21 -20.84 6.25
CA TRP A 118 12.06 -20.74 4.80
C TRP A 118 11.64 -22.08 4.18
N GLU A 119 12.23 -23.18 4.61
CA GLU A 119 11.84 -24.53 4.18
C GLU A 119 10.34 -24.81 4.45
N GLU A 120 9.82 -24.42 5.61
CA GLU A 120 8.40 -24.59 5.92
C GLU A 120 7.51 -23.63 5.12
N VAL A 121 7.94 -22.39 4.86
CA VAL A 121 7.21 -21.45 3.98
C VAL A 121 7.09 -22.01 2.57
N LEU A 122 8.16 -22.60 2.02
CA LEU A 122 8.12 -23.24 0.70
C LEU A 122 7.12 -24.41 0.67
N LYS A 123 7.09 -25.25 1.70
CA LYS A 123 6.13 -26.36 1.80
C LYS A 123 4.68 -25.88 1.84
N LEU A 124 4.40 -24.83 2.63
CA LEU A 124 3.06 -24.22 2.70
C LEU A 124 2.65 -23.55 1.38
N ASN A 125 3.61 -23.06 0.63
CA ASN A 125 3.35 -22.52 -0.72
C ASN A 125 3.06 -23.65 -1.73
N GLU A 126 3.82 -24.75 -1.67
CA GLU A 126 3.63 -25.91 -2.56
C GLU A 126 2.32 -26.66 -2.31
N ASP A 127 1.86 -26.74 -1.06
CA ASP A 127 0.61 -27.45 -0.70
C ASP A 127 -0.65 -26.60 -0.85
N GLY A 128 -0.52 -25.32 -1.28
CA GLY A 128 -1.63 -24.39 -1.51
C GLY A 128 -2.10 -23.63 -0.27
N THR A 129 -1.52 -23.86 0.90
CA THR A 129 -1.94 -23.20 2.16
C THR A 129 -1.76 -21.67 2.07
N VAL A 130 -0.68 -21.19 1.42
CA VAL A 130 -0.44 -19.75 1.28
C VAL A 130 -1.53 -19.11 0.43
N GLU A 131 -1.94 -19.75 -0.67
CA GLU A 131 -3.02 -19.28 -1.55
C GLU A 131 -4.38 -19.26 -0.82
N GLU A 132 -4.71 -20.32 -0.08
CA GLU A 132 -5.93 -20.37 0.75
C GLU A 132 -5.97 -19.24 1.79
N LEU A 133 -4.85 -18.97 2.45
CA LEU A 133 -4.75 -17.87 3.42
C LEU A 133 -4.87 -16.50 2.75
N ALA A 134 -4.25 -16.30 1.59
CA ALA A 134 -4.39 -15.06 0.83
C ALA A 134 -5.86 -14.80 0.49
N GLU A 135 -6.58 -15.78 -0.05
CA GLU A 135 -8.01 -15.68 -0.33
C GLU A 135 -8.84 -15.40 0.93
N GLN A 136 -8.56 -16.11 2.04
CA GLN A 136 -9.26 -15.92 3.30
C GLN A 136 -9.14 -14.51 3.85
N TYR A 137 -7.98 -13.87 3.67
CA TYR A 137 -7.69 -12.52 4.16
C TYR A 137 -7.84 -11.43 3.09
N GLY A 138 -8.41 -11.74 1.92
CA GLY A 138 -8.65 -10.78 0.84
C GLY A 138 -7.38 -10.22 0.21
N VAL A 139 -6.28 -10.98 0.28
CA VAL A 139 -5.02 -10.64 -0.39
C VAL A 139 -5.04 -11.20 -1.81
N ASP A 140 -4.71 -10.38 -2.81
CA ASP A 140 -4.61 -10.84 -4.19
C ASP A 140 -3.49 -11.90 -4.32
N THR A 141 -3.85 -13.09 -4.79
CA THR A 141 -2.92 -14.21 -4.93
C THR A 141 -1.80 -13.94 -5.93
N SER A 142 -1.99 -13.00 -6.86
CA SER A 142 -0.94 -12.54 -7.78
C SER A 142 0.22 -11.80 -7.07
N MET A 143 0.01 -11.37 -5.82
CA MET A 143 1.05 -10.76 -4.98
C MET A 143 1.95 -11.77 -4.29
N ILE A 144 1.66 -13.07 -4.35
CA ILE A 144 2.51 -14.10 -3.76
C ILE A 144 3.80 -14.21 -4.57
N CYS A 145 4.93 -13.82 -3.97
CA CYS A 145 6.26 -13.81 -4.60
C CYS A 145 7.24 -14.79 -3.91
N ILE A 146 6.74 -15.92 -3.45
CA ILE A 146 7.58 -16.97 -2.83
C ILE A 146 8.27 -17.77 -3.94
N GLU A 147 9.56 -17.57 -4.08
CA GLU A 147 10.40 -18.25 -5.07
C GLU A 147 11.33 -19.26 -4.40
N ASN A 148 11.64 -20.39 -5.12
CA ASN A 148 12.56 -21.44 -4.67
C ASN A 148 14.03 -21.01 -4.79
#